data_c0aa45bdd2887cb425212bf430521d1a
#
_entry.id   c0aa45bdd2887cb425212bf430521d1a
#
_cell.length_a   1.000
_cell.length_b   1.000
_cell.length_c   1.000
_cell.angle_alpha   90.00
_cell.angle_beta   90.00
_cell.angle_gamma   90.00
#
_symmetry.space_group_name_H-M   'P 1'
#
loop_
_entity.id
_entity.type
_entity.pdbx_description
1 polymer ?
#
loop_
_entity_poly.entity_id
_entity_poly.type
_entity_poly.pdbx_seq_one_letter_code
_entity_poly.pdbx_strand_id
1 'polypeptide(L)'
;RIYDDPEMSLDLYTRQCSLGVTATQLSTMAATIAFGGYNPVTKRRVFPAVLSEKTTSMIATVGMYEHTGDWMFRTGIPAKSGVGGGIIGVLPGIFGIAAFAPPIDKAGNSVKAQLAIRHIMEELRLHIFNGERAVMVEHQPSPV
;
A
#
# COMPACT_ATOMS: atom_id res chain seq x y z
N ARG A 1 -16.12 27.37 7.57
CA ARG A 1 -16.17 26.06 8.27
C ARG A 1 -15.84 24.96 7.27
N ILE A 2 -15.07 23.97 7.72
CA ILE A 2 -14.77 22.79 6.89
C ILE A 2 -15.82 21.69 7.11
N TYR A 3 -16.43 21.65 8.31
CA TYR A 3 -17.47 20.68 8.69
C TYR A 3 -18.70 21.41 9.23
N ASP A 4 -19.87 20.98 8.85
CA ASP A 4 -21.16 21.52 9.37
C ASP A 4 -21.45 20.96 10.75
N ASP A 5 -21.10 19.70 11.00
CA ASP A 5 -21.24 19.01 12.29
C ASP A 5 -19.89 18.38 12.69
N PRO A 6 -19.11 19.05 13.55
CA PRO A 6 -17.83 18.53 14.01
C PRO A 6 -17.93 17.27 14.87
N GLU A 7 -18.99 17.11 15.66
CA GLU A 7 -19.18 15.93 16.52
C GLU A 7 -19.47 14.68 15.69
N MET A 8 -20.36 14.78 14.72
CA MET A 8 -20.63 13.68 13.77
C MET A 8 -19.36 13.32 12.98
N SER A 9 -18.61 14.30 12.53
CA SER A 9 -17.37 14.08 11.80
C SER A 9 -16.32 13.35 12.64
N LEU A 10 -16.20 13.71 13.92
CA LEU A 10 -15.31 13.08 14.87
C LEU A 10 -15.75 11.63 15.17
N ASP A 11 -17.05 11.39 15.37
CA ASP A 11 -17.58 10.04 15.60
C ASP A 11 -17.29 9.11 14.41
N LEU A 12 -17.57 9.55 13.18
CA LEU A 12 -17.28 8.80 11.97
C LEU A 12 -15.78 8.48 11.82
N TYR A 13 -14.93 9.47 12.05
CA TYR A 13 -13.48 9.31 12.02
C TYR A 13 -13.01 8.29 13.06
N THR A 14 -13.48 8.41 14.29
CA THR A 14 -13.11 7.51 15.39
C THR A 14 -13.54 6.07 15.11
N ARG A 15 -14.76 5.85 14.62
CA ARG A 15 -15.25 4.52 14.23
C ARG A 15 -14.39 3.90 13.13
N GLN A 16 -14.08 4.67 12.09
CA GLN A 16 -13.22 4.22 11.01
C GLN A 16 -11.84 3.79 11.50
N CYS A 17 -11.22 4.59 12.38
CA CYS A 17 -9.90 4.32 12.93
C CYS A 17 -9.89 3.17 13.96
N SER A 18 -11.04 2.77 14.48
CA SER A 18 -11.20 1.73 15.49
C SER A 18 -11.50 0.33 14.93
N LEU A 19 -11.47 0.17 13.61
CA LEU A 19 -11.66 -1.13 12.98
C LEU A 19 -10.47 -2.05 13.27
N GLY A 20 -10.74 -3.16 13.98
CA GLY A 20 -9.76 -4.21 14.17
C GLY A 20 -9.55 -5.00 12.87
N VAL A 21 -8.29 -5.08 12.41
CA VAL A 21 -7.94 -5.80 11.18
C VAL A 21 -6.71 -6.68 11.38
N THR A 22 -6.62 -7.76 10.63
CA THR A 22 -5.43 -8.62 10.57
C THR A 22 -4.48 -8.16 9.47
N ALA A 23 -3.23 -8.60 9.51
CA ALA A 23 -2.26 -8.35 8.43
C ALA A 23 -2.76 -8.92 7.08
N THR A 24 -3.45 -10.07 7.09
CA THR A 24 -4.06 -10.66 5.90
C THR A 24 -5.16 -9.77 5.31
N GLN A 25 -6.00 -9.18 6.14
CA GLN A 25 -7.02 -8.23 5.67
C GLN A 25 -6.38 -6.96 5.10
N LEU A 26 -5.35 -6.41 5.77
CA LEU A 26 -4.61 -5.26 5.25
C LEU A 26 -3.93 -5.56 3.91
N SER A 27 -3.30 -6.73 3.75
CA SER A 27 -2.70 -7.11 2.47
C SER A 27 -3.74 -7.31 1.37
N THR A 28 -4.94 -7.80 1.70
CA THR A 28 -6.07 -7.90 0.77
C THR A 28 -6.56 -6.52 0.32
N MET A 29 -6.60 -5.53 1.23
CA MET A 29 -6.91 -4.14 0.88
C MET A 29 -5.84 -3.56 -0.04
N ALA A 30 -4.56 -3.76 0.28
CA ALA A 30 -3.44 -3.34 -0.56
C ALA A 30 -3.49 -4.00 -1.94
N ALA A 31 -3.80 -5.30 -2.01
CA ALA A 31 -3.97 -6.02 -3.27
C ALA A 31 -5.17 -5.48 -4.07
N THR A 32 -6.26 -5.08 -3.42
CA THR A 32 -7.40 -4.45 -4.09
C THR A 32 -6.97 -3.15 -4.79
N ILE A 33 -6.13 -2.36 -4.15
CA ILE A 33 -5.52 -1.17 -4.79
C ILE A 33 -4.60 -1.61 -5.93
N ALA A 34 -3.71 -2.58 -5.71
CA ALA A 34 -2.77 -3.04 -6.73
C ALA A 34 -3.44 -3.54 -8.01
N PHE A 35 -4.62 -4.16 -7.89
CA PHE A 35 -5.41 -4.67 -9.01
C PHE A 35 -6.53 -3.71 -9.47
N GLY A 36 -6.28 -2.41 -9.40
CA GLY A 36 -7.16 -1.38 -9.96
C GLY A 36 -8.56 -1.34 -9.34
N GLY A 37 -8.66 -1.60 -8.03
CA GLY A 37 -9.94 -1.64 -7.31
C GLY A 37 -10.70 -2.96 -7.42
N TYR A 38 -10.08 -4.00 -7.99
CA TYR A 38 -10.63 -5.34 -8.02
C TYR A 38 -10.05 -6.17 -6.85
N ASN A 39 -10.92 -6.67 -5.99
CA ASN A 39 -10.49 -7.48 -4.85
C ASN A 39 -10.22 -8.92 -5.32
N PRO A 40 -8.96 -9.41 -5.25
CA PRO A 40 -8.60 -10.72 -5.78
C PRO A 40 -9.15 -11.89 -4.96
N VAL A 41 -9.52 -11.67 -3.69
CA VAL A 41 -10.10 -12.69 -2.80
C VAL A 41 -11.59 -12.84 -3.04
N THR A 42 -12.34 -11.72 -2.96
CA THR A 42 -13.79 -11.74 -3.12
C THR A 42 -14.25 -11.75 -4.58
N LYS A 43 -13.32 -11.56 -5.54
CA LYS A 43 -13.58 -11.47 -6.98
C LYS A 43 -14.58 -10.35 -7.35
N ARG A 44 -14.59 -9.26 -6.58
CA ARG A 44 -15.51 -8.13 -6.79
C ARG A 44 -14.74 -6.85 -7.02
N ARG A 45 -15.28 -5.98 -7.87
CA ARG A 45 -14.83 -4.60 -7.99
C ARG A 45 -15.36 -3.80 -6.81
N VAL A 46 -14.43 -3.19 -6.06
CA VAL A 46 -14.73 -2.38 -4.87
C VAL A 46 -14.85 -0.90 -5.23
N PHE A 47 -13.98 -0.43 -6.16
CA PHE A 47 -13.97 0.95 -6.64
C PHE A 47 -13.39 1.04 -8.05
N PRO A 48 -13.62 2.16 -8.79
CA PRO A 48 -13.07 2.37 -10.12
C PRO A 48 -11.54 2.39 -10.16
N ALA A 49 -10.94 1.91 -11.27
CA ALA A 49 -9.49 1.82 -11.44
C ALA A 49 -8.78 3.17 -11.31
N VAL A 50 -9.39 4.26 -11.76
CA VAL A 50 -8.83 5.61 -11.64
C VAL A 50 -8.56 6.00 -10.18
N LEU A 51 -9.36 5.55 -9.22
CA LEU A 51 -9.12 5.81 -7.80
C LEU A 51 -7.90 5.03 -7.29
N SER A 52 -7.67 3.84 -7.82
CA SER A 52 -6.45 3.06 -7.52
C SER A 52 -5.19 3.80 -7.96
N GLU A 53 -5.17 4.31 -9.18
CA GLU A 53 -4.06 5.10 -9.71
C GLU A 53 -3.77 6.32 -8.84
N LYS A 54 -4.82 7.09 -8.51
CA LYS A 54 -4.69 8.29 -7.67
C LYS A 54 -4.22 7.95 -6.26
N THR A 55 -4.78 6.91 -5.64
CA THR A 55 -4.36 6.43 -4.31
C THR A 55 -2.89 6.00 -4.33
N THR A 56 -2.49 5.19 -5.31
CA THR A 56 -1.11 4.72 -5.43
C THR A 56 -0.13 5.89 -5.65
N SER A 57 -0.49 6.87 -6.48
CA SER A 57 0.30 8.08 -6.67
C SER A 57 0.46 8.88 -5.38
N MET A 58 -0.61 9.06 -4.61
CA MET A 58 -0.54 9.76 -3.32
C MET A 58 0.37 9.03 -2.32
N ILE A 59 0.22 7.72 -2.14
CA ILE A 59 1.07 6.98 -1.20
C ILE A 59 2.53 6.87 -1.66
N ALA A 60 2.78 6.96 -2.96
CA ALA A 60 4.15 7.05 -3.50
C ALA A 60 4.85 8.37 -3.13
N THR A 61 4.10 9.44 -2.90
CA THR A 61 4.64 10.78 -2.63
C THR A 61 4.63 11.16 -1.14
N VAL A 62 3.67 10.68 -0.36
CA VAL A 62 3.48 11.08 1.05
C VAL A 62 3.17 9.93 2.00
N GLY A 63 3.30 8.67 1.56
CA GLY A 63 2.80 7.50 2.29
C GLY A 63 3.59 7.12 3.54
N MET A 64 4.90 7.45 3.58
CA MET A 64 5.82 7.10 4.66
C MET A 64 6.31 8.35 5.43
N TYR A 65 5.44 9.35 5.55
CA TYR A 65 5.76 10.63 6.18
C TYR A 65 7.02 11.26 5.56
N GLU A 66 7.92 11.85 6.35
CA GLU A 66 9.15 12.49 5.89
C GLU A 66 10.11 11.53 5.18
N HIS A 67 9.96 10.22 5.41
CA HIS A 67 10.84 9.19 4.84
C HIS A 67 10.31 8.62 3.51
N THR A 68 9.26 9.18 2.92
CA THR A 68 8.65 8.63 1.69
C THR A 68 9.63 8.54 0.52
N GLY A 69 10.44 9.57 0.31
CA GLY A 69 11.44 9.58 -0.77
C GLY A 69 12.54 8.54 -0.56
N ASP A 70 13.10 8.44 0.66
CA ASP A 70 14.11 7.43 1.00
C ASP A 70 13.53 6.00 0.90
N TRP A 71 12.29 5.81 1.34
CA TRP A 71 11.58 4.55 1.19
C TRP A 71 11.43 4.13 -0.29
N MET A 72 10.96 5.04 -1.14
CA MET A 72 10.78 4.77 -2.57
C MET A 72 12.13 4.45 -3.26
N PHE A 73 13.18 5.20 -2.90
CA PHE A 73 14.52 4.96 -3.44
C PHE A 73 15.07 3.58 -3.06
N ARG A 74 14.90 3.15 -1.81
CA ARG A 74 15.47 1.89 -1.30
C ARG A 74 14.61 0.67 -1.59
N THR A 75 13.29 0.83 -1.63
CA THR A 75 12.36 -0.31 -1.62
C THR A 75 11.57 -0.44 -2.91
N GLY A 76 11.33 0.68 -3.61
CA GLY A 76 10.67 0.69 -4.90
C GLY A 76 9.22 0.24 -4.90
N ILE A 77 8.52 0.33 -3.76
CA ILE A 77 7.10 0.04 -3.65
C ILE A 77 6.37 1.19 -2.96
N PRO A 78 5.35 1.79 -3.61
CA PRO A 78 4.45 2.72 -2.93
C PRO A 78 3.87 2.10 -1.66
N ALA A 79 4.00 2.80 -0.53
CA ALA A 79 3.57 2.27 0.76
C ALA A 79 2.87 3.33 1.62
N LYS A 80 1.97 2.88 2.52
CA LYS A 80 1.32 3.72 3.52
C LYS A 80 1.55 3.17 4.91
N SER A 81 2.10 4.00 5.76
CA SER A 81 2.34 3.71 7.17
C SER A 81 1.20 4.19 8.05
N GLY A 82 0.97 3.49 9.16
CA GLY A 82 0.09 3.90 10.25
C GLY A 82 0.83 3.83 11.58
N VAL A 83 0.63 4.84 12.44
CA VAL A 83 1.29 4.95 13.75
C VAL A 83 0.97 3.79 14.70
N GLY A 84 -0.05 2.99 14.42
CA GLY A 84 -0.33 1.75 15.11
C GLY A 84 0.68 0.62 14.83
N GLY A 85 1.63 0.83 13.90
CA GLY A 85 2.67 -0.13 13.54
C GLY A 85 2.41 -0.95 12.27
N GLY A 86 1.38 -0.62 11.52
CA GLY A 86 1.07 -1.25 10.24
C GLY A 86 1.68 -0.51 9.05
N ILE A 87 2.16 -1.26 8.05
CA ILE A 87 2.53 -0.73 6.74
C ILE A 87 1.89 -1.60 5.68
N ILE A 88 1.25 -0.97 4.71
CA ILE A 88 0.84 -1.61 3.46
C ILE A 88 1.73 -1.15 2.32
N GLY A 89 2.06 -2.06 1.40
CA GLY A 89 2.73 -1.77 0.14
C GLY A 89 1.87 -2.18 -1.04
N VAL A 90 1.90 -1.39 -2.10
CA VAL A 90 1.09 -1.59 -3.31
C VAL A 90 2.02 -1.68 -4.51
N LEU A 91 2.17 -2.85 -5.10
CA LEU A 91 2.89 -3.01 -6.36
C LEU A 91 1.87 -3.20 -7.49
N PRO A 92 1.63 -2.17 -8.32
CA PRO A 92 0.56 -2.18 -9.30
C PRO A 92 0.62 -3.38 -10.25
N GLY A 93 -0.51 -4.07 -10.41
CA GLY A 93 -0.65 -5.23 -11.27
C GLY A 93 0.03 -6.51 -10.77
N ILE A 94 0.64 -6.52 -9.58
CA ILE A 94 1.42 -7.66 -9.11
C ILE A 94 0.93 -8.16 -7.76
N PHE A 95 1.02 -7.36 -6.72
CA PHE A 95 0.52 -7.72 -5.39
C PHE A 95 0.31 -6.52 -4.47
N GLY A 96 -0.42 -6.77 -3.38
CA GLY A 96 -0.42 -5.95 -2.17
C GLY A 96 0.25 -6.71 -1.03
N ILE A 97 1.02 -6.01 -0.22
CA ILE A 97 1.70 -6.57 0.96
C ILE A 97 1.31 -5.78 2.20
N ALA A 98 1.29 -6.43 3.35
CA ALA A 98 1.14 -5.77 4.64
C ALA A 98 2.06 -6.41 5.68
N ALA A 99 2.61 -5.57 6.54
CA ALA A 99 3.35 -6.00 7.72
C ALA A 99 2.91 -5.19 8.94
N PHE A 100 2.92 -5.81 10.10
CA PHE A 100 2.54 -5.18 11.36
C PHE A 100 3.60 -5.46 12.44
N ALA A 101 4.14 -4.40 13.03
CA ALA A 101 5.00 -4.46 14.19
C ALA A 101 4.94 -3.14 14.97
N PRO A 102 4.53 -3.13 16.26
CA PRO A 102 4.22 -1.92 17.03
C PRO A 102 5.35 -0.90 17.19
N PRO A 103 6.65 -1.25 17.37
CA PRO A 103 7.70 -0.25 17.51
C PRO A 103 7.86 0.59 16.23
N ILE A 104 7.73 1.91 16.39
CA ILE A 104 7.86 2.90 15.31
C ILE A 104 9.12 3.74 15.46
N ASP A 105 9.63 4.27 14.35
CA ASP A 105 10.72 5.23 14.31
C ASP A 105 10.25 6.67 14.65
N LYS A 106 11.17 7.63 14.60
CA LYS A 106 10.86 9.04 14.90
C LYS A 106 9.87 9.67 13.93
N ALA A 107 9.79 9.17 12.71
CA ALA A 107 8.84 9.64 11.71
C ALA A 107 7.45 8.99 11.86
N GLY A 108 7.31 7.93 12.67
CA GLY A 108 6.05 7.22 12.91
C GLY A 108 5.89 5.94 12.09
N ASN A 109 6.95 5.45 11.44
CA ASN A 109 6.91 4.23 10.63
C ASN A 109 7.39 3.02 11.43
N SER A 110 6.71 1.89 11.30
CA SER A 110 7.13 0.64 11.94
C SER A 110 8.51 0.20 11.48
N VAL A 111 9.46 0.09 12.40
CA VAL A 111 10.85 -0.30 12.09
C VAL A 111 10.93 -1.69 11.51
N LYS A 112 10.31 -2.68 12.16
CA LYS A 112 10.37 -4.08 11.71
C LYS A 112 9.55 -4.32 10.44
N ALA A 113 8.41 -3.66 10.28
CA ALA A 113 7.60 -3.78 9.06
C ALA A 113 8.33 -3.21 7.84
N GLN A 114 9.05 -2.09 7.99
CA GLN A 114 9.92 -1.55 6.94
C GLN A 114 10.98 -2.58 6.52
N LEU A 115 11.69 -3.17 7.48
CA LEU A 115 12.73 -4.16 7.21
C LEU A 115 12.17 -5.40 6.50
N ALA A 116 11.02 -5.90 6.95
CA ALA A 116 10.40 -7.09 6.38
C ALA A 116 9.96 -6.85 4.91
N ILE A 117 9.28 -5.74 4.64
CA ILE A 117 8.82 -5.42 3.29
C ILE A 117 10.03 -5.19 2.37
N ARG A 118 11.05 -4.43 2.83
CA ARG A 118 12.27 -4.22 2.05
C ARG A 118 12.96 -5.53 1.70
N HIS A 119 13.16 -6.41 2.65
CA HIS A 119 13.77 -7.71 2.42
C HIS A 119 13.01 -8.53 1.36
N ILE A 120 11.68 -8.56 1.44
CA ILE A 120 10.84 -9.25 0.44
C ILE A 120 11.02 -8.64 -0.95
N MET A 121 11.04 -7.32 -1.06
CA MET A 121 11.21 -6.63 -2.35
C MET A 121 12.59 -6.90 -2.95
N GLU A 122 13.65 -6.92 -2.11
CA GLU A 122 15.03 -7.25 -2.51
C GLU A 122 15.14 -8.70 -2.99
N GLU A 123 14.63 -9.68 -2.23
CA GLU A 123 14.66 -11.10 -2.61
C GLU A 123 13.88 -11.40 -3.90
N LEU A 124 12.74 -10.74 -4.09
CA LEU A 124 11.95 -10.87 -5.30
C LEU A 124 12.49 -10.04 -6.48
N ARG A 125 13.53 -9.21 -6.26
CA ARG A 125 14.09 -8.28 -7.24
C ARG A 125 13.02 -7.38 -7.87
N LEU A 126 12.08 -6.92 -7.07
CA LEU A 126 10.95 -6.10 -7.51
C LEU A 126 11.19 -4.63 -7.14
N HIS A 127 10.98 -3.75 -8.10
CA HIS A 127 11.04 -2.31 -7.92
C HIS A 127 10.17 -1.66 -8.99
N ILE A 128 9.32 -0.69 -8.61
CA ILE A 128 8.39 -0.05 -9.55
C ILE A 128 9.08 0.57 -10.77
N PHE A 129 10.33 1.03 -10.60
CA PHE A 129 11.15 1.62 -11.64
C PHE A 129 12.13 0.64 -12.29
N ASN A 130 12.02 -0.66 -12.02
CA ASN A 130 12.87 -1.65 -12.68
C ASN A 130 12.48 -1.82 -14.15
N GLY A 131 13.33 -1.32 -15.06
CA GLY A 131 13.11 -1.40 -16.50
C GLY A 131 13.16 -2.81 -17.09
N GLU A 132 13.84 -3.76 -16.42
CA GLU A 132 13.90 -5.16 -16.89
C GLU A 132 12.53 -5.84 -16.90
N ARG A 133 11.59 -5.38 -16.06
CA ARG A 133 10.22 -5.88 -16.05
C ARG A 133 9.45 -5.62 -17.33
N ALA A 134 9.69 -4.52 -18.01
CA ALA A 134 9.03 -4.18 -19.26
C ALA A 134 9.40 -5.17 -20.38
N VAL A 135 10.64 -5.65 -20.39
CA VAL A 135 11.15 -6.62 -21.37
C VAL A 135 10.56 -8.03 -21.16
N MET A 136 10.27 -8.41 -19.91
CA MET A 136 9.71 -9.73 -19.59
C MET A 136 8.23 -9.87 -19.99
N VAL A 137 7.47 -8.77 -20.06
CA VAL A 137 6.05 -8.79 -20.44
C VAL A 137 5.86 -8.94 -21.96
N GLU A 138 6.81 -8.47 -22.77
CA GLU A 138 6.74 -8.57 -24.24
C GLU A 138 7.01 -9.98 -24.78
N HIS A 139 7.52 -10.92 -23.96
CA HIS A 139 7.87 -12.28 -24.37
C HIS A 139 6.87 -13.36 -23.92
N GLN A 140 5.70 -13.00 -23.41
CA GLN A 140 4.64 -13.97 -23.22
C GLN A 140 3.89 -14.16 -24.56
N PRO A 141 3.98 -15.34 -25.21
CA PRO A 141 3.17 -15.60 -26.40
C PRO A 141 1.69 -15.51 -26.00
N SER A 142 0.91 -14.79 -26.79
CA SER A 142 -0.55 -14.73 -26.64
C SER A 142 -1.09 -16.15 -26.58
N PRO A 143 -1.99 -16.46 -25.65
CA PRO A 143 -2.68 -17.76 -25.69
C PRO A 143 -3.46 -17.85 -27.02
N VAL A 144 -3.12 -18.86 -27.81
CA VAL A 144 -3.83 -19.26 -29.04
C VAL A 144 -5.21 -19.82 -28.64
#